data_f3f4d5239c4b8755e6af34787261993f
#
_entry.id   f3f4d5239c4b8755e6af34787261993f
#
_cell.length_a   1.000
_cell.length_b   1.000
_cell.length_c   1.000
_cell.angle_alpha   90.00
_cell.angle_beta   90.00
_cell.angle_gamma   90.00
#
_symmetry.space_group_name_H-M   'P 1'
#
loop_
_entity.id
_entity.type
_entity.pdbx_description
1 polymer ?
#
loop_
_entity_poly.entity_id
_entity_poly.type
_entity_poly.pdbx_seq_one_letter_code
_entity_poly.pdbx_strand_id
1 'polypeptide(L)'
;MHHLLIKLSLKNSQHPILVNVKYGKDFLCDWIQMNKMTLIDKPVMHKFNTQINDNTQDGGYSGIALLCESHTSIHTYPENGVLYADLFSCNNLDEIQNERFIKEYTKLKDSELNIMIQLVIRK
;
A
#
# COMPACT_ATOMS: atom_id res chain seq x y z
N MET A 1 4.79 18.57 -8.57
CA MET A 1 4.30 17.60 -7.56
C MET A 1 3.71 16.39 -8.26
N HIS A 2 4.12 15.22 -7.87
CA HIS A 2 3.55 13.96 -8.37
C HIS A 2 2.68 13.31 -7.32
N HIS A 3 1.54 12.74 -7.73
CA HIS A 3 0.66 11.98 -6.86
C HIS A 3 0.37 10.64 -7.53
N LEU A 4 0.91 9.58 -6.94
CA LEU A 4 0.74 8.22 -7.44
C LEU A 4 -0.42 7.56 -6.70
N LEU A 5 -1.40 7.08 -7.46
CA LEU A 5 -2.57 6.39 -6.93
C LEU A 5 -2.50 4.94 -7.37
N ILE A 6 -2.61 4.02 -6.42
CA ILE A 6 -2.44 2.59 -6.67
C ILE A 6 -3.66 1.83 -6.17
N LYS A 7 -4.15 0.91 -6.99
CA LYS A 7 -5.12 -0.10 -6.60
C LYS A 7 -4.54 -1.48 -6.93
N LEU A 8 -4.48 -2.34 -5.93
CA LEU A 8 -4.12 -3.74 -6.10
C LEU A 8 -5.35 -4.60 -5.93
N SER A 9 -5.53 -5.57 -6.82
CA SER A 9 -6.56 -6.61 -6.68
C SER A 9 -5.84 -7.95 -6.64
N LEU A 10 -6.05 -8.71 -5.55
CA LEU A 10 -5.39 -9.98 -5.30
C LEU A 10 -6.40 -11.11 -5.30
N LYS A 11 -6.04 -12.25 -5.91
CA LYS A 11 -6.87 -13.45 -5.85
C LYS A 11 -6.87 -14.08 -4.46
N ASN A 12 -5.72 -14.02 -3.76
CA ASN A 12 -5.64 -14.54 -2.39
C ASN A 12 -5.96 -13.43 -1.39
N SER A 13 -7.16 -13.48 -0.83
CA SER A 13 -7.63 -12.51 0.16
C SER A 13 -6.85 -12.56 1.48
N GLN A 14 -6.07 -13.61 1.71
CA GLN A 14 -5.28 -13.81 2.93
C GLN A 14 -3.80 -13.53 2.74
N HIS A 15 -3.41 -12.95 1.60
CA HIS A 15 -2.02 -12.53 1.41
C HIS A 15 -1.64 -11.53 2.51
N PRO A 16 -0.41 -11.63 3.08
CA PRO A 16 -0.01 -10.75 4.19
C PRO A 16 -0.18 -9.26 3.94
N ILE A 17 -0.01 -8.80 2.70
CA ILE A 17 -0.20 -7.37 2.39
C ILE A 17 -1.62 -6.89 2.65
N LEU A 18 -2.60 -7.78 2.66
CA LEU A 18 -4.00 -7.43 2.91
C LEU A 18 -4.38 -7.52 4.39
N VAL A 19 -3.78 -8.43 5.15
CA VAL A 19 -4.27 -8.76 6.50
C VAL A 19 -3.23 -8.54 7.61
N ASN A 20 -1.95 -8.45 7.29
CA ASN A 20 -0.91 -8.35 8.29
C ASN A 20 -0.41 -6.90 8.40
N VAL A 21 -0.75 -6.26 9.53
CA VAL A 21 -0.42 -4.85 9.74
C VAL A 21 1.09 -4.60 9.78
N LYS A 22 1.87 -5.54 10.32
CA LYS A 22 3.33 -5.42 10.34
C LYS A 22 3.91 -5.48 8.94
N TYR A 23 3.40 -6.40 8.11
CA TYR A 23 3.79 -6.48 6.72
C TYR A 23 3.50 -5.18 5.98
N GLY A 24 2.32 -4.61 6.22
CA GLY A 24 1.92 -3.34 5.61
C GLY A 24 2.82 -2.18 6.03
N LYS A 25 3.19 -2.13 7.31
CA LYS A 25 4.11 -1.12 7.82
C LYS A 25 5.49 -1.25 7.16
N ASP A 26 6.02 -2.47 7.10
CA ASP A 26 7.31 -2.73 6.46
C ASP A 26 7.26 -2.38 4.97
N PHE A 27 6.17 -2.73 4.31
CA PHE A 27 5.96 -2.35 2.90
C PHE A 27 6.00 -0.83 2.71
N LEU A 28 5.30 -0.07 3.54
CA LEU A 28 5.31 1.39 3.45
C LEU A 28 6.72 1.94 3.62
N CYS A 29 7.46 1.47 4.63
CA CYS A 29 8.82 1.93 4.89
C CYS A 29 9.76 1.64 3.70
N ASP A 30 9.68 0.43 3.15
CA ASP A 30 10.52 0.02 2.02
C ASP A 30 10.11 0.75 0.73
N TRP A 31 8.82 0.97 0.53
CA TRP A 31 8.28 1.70 -0.62
C TRP A 31 8.72 3.16 -0.62
N ILE A 32 8.67 3.79 0.55
CA ILE A 32 9.15 5.16 0.75
C ILE A 32 10.64 5.25 0.41
N GLN A 33 11.43 4.31 0.93
CA GLN A 33 12.86 4.28 0.69
C GLN A 33 13.20 4.06 -0.79
N MET A 34 12.48 3.15 -1.45
CA MET A 34 12.66 2.88 -2.88
C MET A 34 12.43 4.15 -3.71
N ASN A 35 11.47 4.97 -3.33
CA ASN A 35 11.18 6.24 -3.99
C ASN A 35 12.09 7.38 -3.51
N LYS A 36 13.14 7.08 -2.73
CA LYS A 36 14.16 8.04 -2.26
C LYS A 36 13.56 9.15 -1.41
N MET A 37 12.58 8.81 -0.60
CA MET A 37 11.91 9.73 0.30
C MET A 37 12.27 9.42 1.75
N THR A 38 12.07 10.39 2.64
CA THR A 38 12.46 10.29 4.03
C THR A 38 11.25 10.40 4.95
N LEU A 39 11.10 9.39 5.84
CA LEU A 39 10.09 9.43 6.90
C LEU A 39 10.43 10.52 7.91
N ILE A 40 9.40 11.28 8.32
CA ILE A 40 9.54 12.23 9.45
C ILE A 40 9.39 11.46 10.76
N ASP A 41 8.44 10.52 10.80
CA ASP A 41 8.16 9.70 11.97
C ASP A 41 7.65 8.35 11.52
N LYS A 42 7.50 7.41 12.46
CA LYS A 42 6.98 6.07 12.17
C LYS A 42 5.60 6.15 11.53
N PRO A 43 5.29 5.26 10.57
CA PRO A 43 3.92 5.18 10.06
C PRO A 43 2.93 4.89 11.20
N VAL A 44 1.78 5.55 11.13
CA VAL A 44 0.66 5.29 12.04
C VAL A 44 -0.20 4.22 11.39
N MET A 45 -0.35 3.08 12.05
CA MET A 45 -1.09 1.93 11.53
C MET A 45 -2.26 1.61 12.45
N HIS A 46 -3.38 1.19 11.84
CA HIS A 46 -4.55 0.74 12.58
C HIS A 46 -5.07 -0.56 11.97
N LYS A 47 -5.18 -1.60 12.80
CA LYS A 47 -5.72 -2.90 12.41
C LYS A 47 -7.21 -2.93 12.68
N PHE A 48 -7.98 -3.47 11.72
CA PHE A 48 -9.41 -3.69 11.88
C PHE A 48 -9.67 -5.20 12.01
N ASN A 49 -10.69 -5.55 12.78
CA ASN A 49 -11.19 -6.92 12.86
C ASN A 49 -12.63 -6.95 12.39
N THR A 50 -13.00 -8.02 11.69
CA THR A 50 -14.35 -8.21 11.18
C THR A 50 -15.06 -9.26 12.02
N GLN A 51 -16.32 -8.97 12.44
CA GLN A 51 -17.18 -9.92 13.15
C GLN A 51 -18.08 -10.60 12.13
N ILE A 52 -18.00 -11.93 12.05
CA ILE A 52 -18.89 -12.75 11.22
C ILE A 52 -19.46 -13.86 12.09
N ASN A 53 -20.78 -13.88 12.28
CA ASN A 53 -21.49 -14.90 13.08
C ASN A 53 -20.87 -15.05 14.48
N ASP A 54 -20.64 -13.92 15.17
CA ASP A 54 -20.02 -13.84 16.49
C ASP A 54 -18.57 -14.28 16.57
N ASN A 55 -17.95 -14.58 15.42
CA ASN A 55 -16.52 -14.91 15.34
C ASN A 55 -15.73 -13.70 14.85
N THR A 56 -14.62 -13.40 15.54
CA THR A 56 -13.69 -12.37 15.10
C THR A 56 -12.77 -12.93 14.02
N GLN A 57 -12.72 -12.25 12.87
CA GLN A 57 -11.81 -12.61 11.77
C GLN A 57 -10.82 -11.49 11.53
N ASP A 58 -9.67 -11.83 10.94
CA ASP A 58 -8.70 -10.84 10.51
C ASP A 58 -9.32 -9.93 9.45
N GLY A 59 -9.45 -8.64 9.79
CA GLY A 59 -9.86 -7.63 8.85
C GLY A 59 -8.65 -7.00 8.16
N GLY A 60 -8.89 -5.85 7.51
CA GLY A 60 -7.84 -5.06 6.91
C GLY A 60 -7.14 -4.15 7.90
N TYR A 61 -6.32 -3.29 7.36
CA TYR A 61 -5.65 -2.24 8.12
C TYR A 61 -5.60 -0.96 7.30
N SER A 62 -5.38 0.15 8.00
CA SER A 62 -5.09 1.44 7.40
C SER A 62 -3.77 1.96 7.94
N GLY A 63 -3.03 2.70 7.12
CA GLY A 63 -1.79 3.31 7.54
C GLY A 63 -1.56 4.64 6.84
N ILE A 64 -0.82 5.51 7.51
CA ILE A 64 -0.45 6.81 7.00
C ILE A 64 0.95 7.16 7.49
N ALA A 65 1.74 7.83 6.66
CA ALA A 65 3.06 8.31 7.03
C ALA A 65 3.29 9.70 6.50
N LEU A 66 3.85 10.56 7.35
CA LEU A 66 4.34 11.86 6.95
C LEU A 66 5.78 11.75 6.48
N LEU A 67 6.07 12.38 5.38
CA LEU A 67 7.40 12.42 4.76
C LEU A 67 7.85 13.87 4.70
N CYS A 68 9.15 14.10 4.46
CA CYS A 68 9.63 15.45 4.22
C CYS A 68 8.91 16.04 3.00
N GLU A 69 8.00 16.99 3.27
CA GLU A 69 7.16 17.70 2.30
C GLU A 69 6.22 16.79 1.48
N SER A 70 5.89 15.59 2.02
CA SER A 70 5.11 14.59 1.29
C SER A 70 4.35 13.69 2.25
N HIS A 71 3.57 12.74 1.72
CA HIS A 71 2.87 11.76 2.55
C HIS A 71 2.52 10.50 1.73
N THR A 72 2.20 9.44 2.45
CA THR A 72 1.70 8.19 1.85
C THR A 72 0.59 7.63 2.72
N SER A 73 -0.32 6.90 2.10
CA SER A 73 -1.37 6.17 2.82
C SER A 73 -1.59 4.80 2.20
N ILE A 74 -2.18 3.90 2.99
CA ILE A 74 -2.54 2.55 2.57
C ILE A 74 -3.80 2.11 3.30
N HIS A 75 -4.71 1.46 2.56
CA HIS A 75 -5.94 0.90 3.09
C HIS A 75 -6.19 -0.46 2.46
N THR A 76 -6.48 -1.48 3.25
CA THR A 76 -6.76 -2.81 2.74
C THR A 76 -8.17 -3.26 3.06
N TYR A 77 -8.75 -4.02 2.12
CA TYR A 77 -10.10 -4.57 2.19
C TYR A 77 -10.03 -6.04 1.81
N PRO A 78 -9.60 -6.93 2.75
CA PRO A 78 -9.40 -8.36 2.45
C PRO A 78 -10.65 -9.04 1.92
N GLU A 79 -11.83 -8.65 2.42
CA GLU A 79 -13.11 -9.20 1.97
C GLU A 79 -13.34 -9.02 0.48
N ASN A 80 -12.73 -8.00 -0.11
CA ASN A 80 -12.81 -7.72 -1.55
C ASN A 80 -11.50 -8.04 -2.27
N GLY A 81 -10.48 -8.48 -1.54
CA GLY A 81 -9.16 -8.74 -2.11
C GLY A 81 -8.45 -7.50 -2.64
N VAL A 82 -8.71 -6.32 -2.05
CA VAL A 82 -8.30 -5.03 -2.62
C VAL A 82 -7.46 -4.23 -1.64
N LEU A 83 -6.47 -3.54 -2.18
CA LEU A 83 -5.65 -2.57 -1.46
C LEU A 83 -5.64 -1.25 -2.25
N TYR A 84 -5.82 -0.15 -1.54
CA TYR A 84 -5.60 1.20 -2.08
C TYR A 84 -4.41 1.84 -1.38
N ALA A 85 -3.52 2.46 -2.16
CA ALA A 85 -2.39 3.19 -1.62
C ALA A 85 -2.14 4.44 -2.46
N ASP A 86 -1.56 5.45 -1.85
CA ASP A 86 -1.14 6.63 -2.57
C ASP A 86 0.19 7.15 -2.03
N LEU A 87 0.89 7.89 -2.89
CA LEU A 87 2.15 8.54 -2.55
C LEU A 87 2.15 9.93 -3.18
N PHE A 88 2.07 10.94 -2.33
CA PHE A 88 2.18 12.34 -2.73
C PHE A 88 3.62 12.79 -2.52
N SER A 89 4.26 13.29 -3.59
CA SER A 89 5.70 13.54 -3.59
C SER A 89 6.05 14.86 -4.26
N CYS A 90 7.01 15.57 -3.68
CA CYS A 90 7.67 16.68 -4.36
C CYS A 90 8.68 16.19 -5.41
N ASN A 91 9.07 14.92 -5.35
CA ASN A 91 9.95 14.29 -6.35
C ASN A 91 9.16 13.71 -7.51
N ASN A 92 9.85 13.44 -8.62
CA ASN A 92 9.27 12.73 -9.73
C ASN A 92 9.17 11.24 -9.39
N LEU A 93 7.99 10.66 -9.65
CA LEU A 93 7.72 9.24 -9.41
C LEU A 93 7.63 8.52 -10.76
N ASP A 94 8.12 7.28 -10.80
CA ASP A 94 8.11 6.45 -11.99
C ASP A 94 7.11 5.31 -11.82
N GLU A 95 6.09 5.25 -12.71
CA GLU A 95 5.04 4.24 -12.65
C GLU A 95 5.59 2.82 -12.83
N ILE A 96 6.49 2.63 -13.79
CA ILE A 96 7.05 1.31 -14.10
C ILE A 96 7.89 0.79 -12.93
N GLN A 97 8.71 1.65 -12.36
CA GLN A 97 9.55 1.28 -11.22
C GLN A 97 8.70 0.89 -10.00
N ASN A 98 7.62 1.63 -9.73
CA ASN A 98 6.73 1.34 -8.63
C ASN A 98 5.95 0.04 -8.85
N GLU A 99 5.48 -0.22 -10.07
CA GLU A 99 4.83 -1.48 -10.40
C GLU A 99 5.76 -2.67 -10.19
N ARG A 100 7.00 -2.57 -10.68
CA ARG A 100 8.01 -3.62 -10.49
C ARG A 100 8.30 -3.86 -9.02
N PHE A 101 8.45 -2.81 -8.25
CA PHE A 101 8.69 -2.92 -6.81
C PHE A 101 7.57 -3.70 -6.10
N ILE A 102 6.32 -3.39 -6.43
CA ILE A 102 5.16 -4.05 -5.81
C ILE A 102 5.15 -5.54 -6.15
N LYS A 103 5.38 -5.89 -7.41
CA LYS A 103 5.43 -7.30 -7.84
C LYS A 103 6.53 -8.07 -7.13
N GLU A 104 7.73 -7.50 -7.07
CA GLU A 104 8.87 -8.13 -6.39
C GLU A 104 8.65 -8.25 -4.88
N TYR A 105 8.08 -7.22 -4.26
CA TYR A 105 7.82 -7.21 -2.82
C TYR A 105 6.80 -8.26 -2.42
N THR A 106 5.68 -8.32 -3.12
CA THR A 106 4.60 -9.26 -2.83
C THR A 106 4.90 -10.67 -3.29
N LYS A 107 5.87 -10.86 -4.21
CA LYS A 107 6.21 -12.14 -4.85
C LYS A 107 5.04 -12.76 -5.60
N LEU A 108 4.11 -11.93 -6.05
CA LEU A 108 2.93 -12.38 -6.78
C LEU A 108 3.17 -12.33 -8.29
N LYS A 109 2.58 -13.31 -8.98
CA LYS A 109 2.60 -13.38 -10.46
C LYS A 109 1.49 -12.52 -11.03
N ASP A 110 1.60 -12.19 -12.32
CA ASP A 110 0.58 -11.41 -13.02
C ASP A 110 -0.79 -12.07 -13.00
N SER A 111 -0.85 -13.42 -12.91
CA SER A 111 -2.10 -14.16 -12.79
C SER A 111 -2.76 -14.04 -11.40
N GLU A 112 -2.01 -13.58 -10.39
CA GLU A 112 -2.44 -13.51 -8.99
C GLU A 112 -2.72 -12.08 -8.53
N LEU A 113 -2.21 -11.09 -9.24
CA LEU A 113 -2.23 -9.69 -8.86
C LEU A 113 -2.50 -8.81 -10.06
N ASN A 114 -3.50 -7.93 -9.93
CA ASN A 114 -3.74 -6.86 -10.89
C ASN A 114 -3.37 -5.53 -10.25
N ILE A 115 -2.51 -4.77 -10.92
CA ILE A 115 -2.04 -3.46 -10.45
C ILE A 115 -2.60 -2.39 -11.36
N MET A 116 -3.33 -1.44 -10.78
CA MET A 116 -3.76 -0.23 -11.46
C MET A 116 -3.01 0.95 -10.87
N ILE A 117 -2.28 1.68 -11.70
CA ILE A 117 -1.50 2.84 -11.29
C ILE A 117 -1.94 4.05 -12.10
N GLN A 118 -2.17 5.15 -11.41
CA GLN A 118 -2.44 6.45 -12.01
C GLN A 118 -1.46 7.46 -11.43
N LEU A 119 -0.73 8.14 -12.33
CA LEU A 119 0.16 9.23 -11.92
C LEU A 119 -0.49 10.56 -12.28
N VAL A 120 -0.71 11.40 -11.28
CA VAL A 120 -1.22 12.75 -11.46
C VAL A 120 -0.06 13.71 -11.25
N ILE A 121 0.20 14.54 -12.25
CA ILE A 121 1.25 15.56 -12.19
C ILE A 121 0.58 16.90 -11.95
N ARG A 122 0.93 17.55 -10.85
CA ARG A 122 0.46 18.88 -10.50
C ARG A 122 1.57 19.90 -10.72
N LYS A 123 1.21 20.94 -11.40
CA LYS A 123 2.14 22.04 -11.65
C LYS A 123 1.96 23.16 -10.62
#